data_f10fb1fa9d64c82b04ca9a4981acbc8f
#
_entry.id   f10fb1fa9d64c82b04ca9a4981acbc8f
#
_cell.length_a   1.000
_cell.length_b   1.000
_cell.length_c   1.000
_cell.angle_alpha   90.00
_cell.angle_beta   90.00
_cell.angle_gamma   90.00
#
_symmetry.space_group_name_H-M   'P 1'
#
loop_
_entity.id
_entity.type
_entity.pdbx_description
1 polymer ?
#
loop_
_entity_poly.entity_id
_entity_poly.type
_entity_poly.pdbx_seq_one_letter_code
_entity_poly.pdbx_strand_id
1 'polypeptide(L)'
;MIVKLSNKKYMQIEQFDTGLKGQEKVEKIVISPEENYNYKQVVRKYLNSIVNDGISKLDQNLKNAFSHNINVNCFYPLNEFVGVDDFKEKFWKPLFNSFPDLERREQIVISGAFRDKIQVGSISSLSGVFKNTLLGIQPNNKMVNLKCCEIHQLKDGKIIESYILIDLIDLLIQTGSNPINPSRGSEGNWLNPINTDGINFFEKDMEISKASLEQSLIMQRSLNIKPELEVSSDKDLKERLINHPQKDYWHEKMIWYGPSGIGTARSLEGFVDNHQLPFRKTFKERNYWKLGHYCELGDGKFSLTAGWNSIQAIYGTEDWLGYKSENQKVTMRVMDFYHHDEGKIRENWVPIDIIHILKQIGVDVLESIKK
;
A
#
# COMPACT_ATOMS: atom_id res chain seq x y z
N MET A 1 0.13 -29.12 7.95
CA MET A 1 -0.53 -29.97 6.94
C MET A 1 -0.55 -29.18 5.64
N ILE A 2 0.38 -29.48 4.72
CA ILE A 2 0.52 -28.79 3.44
C ILE A 2 -0.61 -29.32 2.54
N VAL A 3 -1.55 -28.45 2.19
CA VAL A 3 -2.57 -28.78 1.20
C VAL A 3 -1.89 -28.83 -0.16
N LYS A 4 -1.67 -30.03 -0.69
CA LYS A 4 -1.27 -30.25 -2.10
C LYS A 4 -2.39 -29.71 -2.99
N LEU A 5 -2.25 -28.50 -3.50
CA LEU A 5 -3.07 -28.00 -4.59
C LEU A 5 -2.74 -28.78 -5.87
N SER A 6 -3.76 -29.20 -6.61
CA SER A 6 -3.59 -30.06 -7.78
C SER A 6 -2.75 -29.38 -8.88
N ASN A 7 -1.91 -30.15 -9.58
CA ASN A 7 -1.00 -29.69 -10.65
C ASN A 7 -1.66 -28.80 -11.74
N LYS A 8 -2.97 -28.87 -11.93
CA LYS A 8 -3.69 -28.01 -12.89
C LYS A 8 -3.76 -26.53 -12.51
N LYS A 9 -3.66 -26.19 -11.21
CA LYS A 9 -3.67 -24.79 -10.75
C LYS A 9 -2.30 -24.10 -10.91
N TYR A 10 -1.21 -24.84 -10.91
CA TYR A 10 0.15 -24.30 -11.08
C TYR A 10 0.46 -23.85 -12.51
N MET A 11 -0.05 -24.54 -13.52
CA MET A 11 0.19 -24.17 -14.93
C MET A 11 -0.44 -22.81 -15.32
N GLN A 12 -1.45 -22.34 -14.60
CA GLN A 12 -2.06 -21.03 -14.87
C GLN A 12 -1.23 -19.85 -14.29
N ILE A 13 -0.35 -20.10 -13.33
CA ILE A 13 0.44 -19.04 -12.68
C ILE A 13 1.57 -18.54 -13.60
N GLU A 14 2.22 -19.41 -14.34
CA GLU A 14 3.27 -19.03 -15.31
C GLU A 14 2.76 -18.24 -16.52
N GLN A 15 1.50 -18.38 -16.89
CA GLN A 15 0.91 -17.67 -18.03
C GLN A 15 0.48 -16.23 -17.71
N PHE A 16 0.36 -15.83 -16.44
CA PHE A 16 -0.16 -14.52 -16.03
C PHE A 16 0.90 -13.51 -15.55
N ASP A 17 2.16 -13.89 -15.51
CA ASP A 17 3.30 -12.98 -15.25
C ASP A 17 3.55 -11.99 -16.40
N THR A 18 2.63 -11.85 -17.32
CA THR A 18 2.81 -11.05 -18.54
C THR A 18 1.72 -9.99 -18.67
N GLY A 19 1.65 -9.05 -17.73
CA GLY A 19 0.92 -7.80 -17.92
C GLY A 19 1.52 -6.91 -19.02
N LEU A 20 2.68 -7.28 -19.57
CA LEU A 20 3.39 -6.54 -20.63
C LEU A 20 3.53 -7.43 -21.87
N LYS A 21 2.80 -7.14 -22.93
CA LYS A 21 3.06 -7.69 -24.26
C LYS A 21 4.45 -7.24 -24.73
N GLY A 22 5.37 -8.21 -24.93
CA GLY A 22 6.71 -7.96 -25.48
C GLY A 22 7.83 -8.07 -24.44
N GLN A 23 7.72 -8.93 -23.44
CA GLN A 23 8.80 -9.15 -22.49
C GLN A 23 9.97 -9.93 -23.12
N GLU A 24 11.12 -9.27 -23.21
CA GLU A 24 12.42 -9.91 -23.15
C GLU A 24 12.50 -10.78 -21.89
N LYS A 25 13.24 -11.90 -21.94
CA LYS A 25 13.52 -12.72 -20.76
C LYS A 25 14.23 -11.85 -19.72
N VAL A 26 13.48 -11.33 -18.75
CA VAL A 26 14.08 -10.66 -17.59
C VAL A 26 14.72 -11.74 -16.73
N GLU A 27 16.03 -11.65 -16.51
CA GLU A 27 16.72 -12.54 -15.58
C GLU A 27 16.12 -12.36 -14.19
N LYS A 28 15.68 -13.47 -13.60
CA LYS A 28 15.20 -13.45 -12.21
C LYS A 28 16.39 -13.47 -11.27
N ILE A 29 16.49 -12.47 -10.41
CA ILE A 29 17.46 -12.49 -9.32
C ILE A 29 16.97 -13.49 -8.27
N VAL A 30 17.88 -14.38 -7.86
CA VAL A 30 17.64 -15.30 -6.72
C VAL A 30 18.52 -14.82 -5.58
N ILE A 31 17.92 -14.59 -4.43
CA ILE A 31 18.62 -14.16 -3.21
C ILE A 31 18.50 -15.24 -2.12
N SER A 32 19.53 -15.38 -1.30
CA SER A 32 19.49 -16.25 -0.13
C SER A 32 18.64 -15.66 1.01
N PRO A 33 18.20 -16.47 1.97
CA PRO A 33 17.51 -15.95 3.16
C PRO A 33 18.32 -14.90 3.92
N GLU A 34 19.64 -15.09 4.03
CA GLU A 34 20.57 -14.17 4.69
C GLU A 34 20.67 -12.84 3.94
N GLU A 35 20.79 -12.86 2.61
CA GLU A 35 20.78 -11.66 1.79
C GLU A 35 19.45 -10.91 1.92
N ASN A 36 18.33 -11.64 1.88
CA ASN A 36 17.01 -11.08 2.06
C ASN A 36 16.88 -10.32 3.39
N TYR A 37 17.29 -10.95 4.48
CA TYR A 37 17.29 -10.33 5.79
C TYR A 37 18.23 -9.12 5.87
N ASN A 38 19.41 -9.20 5.26
CA ASN A 38 20.37 -8.09 5.22
C ASN A 38 19.83 -6.87 4.49
N TYR A 39 19.11 -7.04 3.38
CA TYR A 39 18.48 -5.92 2.67
C TYR A 39 17.45 -5.20 3.55
N LYS A 40 16.64 -5.92 4.32
CA LYS A 40 15.75 -5.32 5.33
C LYS A 40 16.53 -4.44 6.30
N GLN A 41 17.60 -4.98 6.90
CA GLN A 41 18.38 -4.25 7.90
C GLN A 41 19.07 -3.01 7.34
N VAL A 42 19.55 -3.07 6.09
CA VAL A 42 20.16 -1.92 5.41
C VAL A 42 19.15 -0.78 5.24
N VAL A 43 17.97 -1.06 4.68
CA VAL A 43 16.94 -0.03 4.46
C VAL A 43 16.44 0.52 5.80
N ARG A 44 16.17 -0.33 6.77
CA ARG A 44 15.77 0.09 8.13
C ARG A 44 16.79 1.03 8.75
N LYS A 45 18.09 0.67 8.68
CA LYS A 45 19.17 1.52 9.18
C LYS A 45 19.17 2.89 8.50
N TYR A 46 19.00 2.94 7.19
CA TYR A 46 18.98 4.20 6.45
C TYR A 46 17.81 5.09 6.89
N LEU A 47 16.59 4.58 6.86
CA LEU A 47 15.39 5.35 7.18
C LEU A 47 15.37 5.79 8.65
N ASN A 48 15.75 4.90 9.58
CA ASN A 48 15.84 5.24 10.99
C ASN A 48 16.93 6.28 11.29
N SER A 49 18.09 6.20 10.60
CA SER A 49 19.14 7.22 10.77
C SER A 49 18.67 8.60 10.31
N ILE A 50 17.93 8.70 9.21
CA ILE A 50 17.39 9.97 8.71
C ILE A 50 16.49 10.61 9.78
N VAL A 51 15.58 9.83 10.37
CA VAL A 51 14.62 10.35 11.35
C VAL A 51 15.29 10.63 12.71
N ASN A 52 16.09 9.69 13.22
CA ASN A 52 16.71 9.80 14.55
C ASN A 52 17.77 10.91 14.63
N ASP A 53 18.53 11.12 13.57
CA ASP A 53 19.53 12.20 13.50
C ASP A 53 18.91 13.55 13.13
N GLY A 54 17.71 13.54 12.59
CA GLY A 54 16.93 14.73 12.27
C GLY A 54 17.56 15.63 11.21
N ILE A 55 17.10 16.86 11.17
CA ILE A 55 17.49 17.83 10.14
C ILE A 55 18.98 18.18 10.18
N SER A 56 19.64 18.06 11.32
CA SER A 56 21.06 18.43 11.49
C SER A 56 22.02 17.56 10.68
N LYS A 57 21.68 16.29 10.43
CA LYS A 57 22.47 15.35 9.63
C LYS A 57 21.75 14.88 8.36
N LEU A 58 20.67 15.54 7.99
CA LEU A 58 19.82 15.13 6.90
C LEU A 58 20.60 14.94 5.59
N ASP A 59 21.44 15.90 5.20
CA ASP A 59 22.24 15.81 3.97
C ASP A 59 23.15 14.58 3.94
N GLN A 60 23.81 14.31 5.06
CA GLN A 60 24.70 13.16 5.19
C GLN A 60 23.92 11.85 5.08
N ASN A 61 22.82 11.73 5.82
CA ASN A 61 22.03 10.52 5.85
C ASN A 61 21.36 10.23 4.52
N LEU A 62 20.85 11.26 3.83
CA LEU A 62 20.30 11.10 2.49
C LEU A 62 21.37 10.64 1.48
N LYS A 63 22.56 11.24 1.48
CA LYS A 63 23.68 10.82 0.63
C LYS A 63 24.15 9.40 0.94
N ASN A 64 24.07 8.96 2.20
CA ASN A 64 24.44 7.60 2.58
C ASN A 64 23.40 6.57 2.09
N ALA A 65 22.12 6.90 2.15
CA ALA A 65 21.02 6.01 1.85
C ALA A 65 20.67 5.93 0.37
N PHE A 66 20.65 7.08 -0.31
CA PHE A 66 20.06 7.20 -1.65
C PHE A 66 21.10 7.47 -2.72
N SER A 67 20.79 7.02 -3.95
CA SER A 67 21.50 7.46 -5.15
C SER A 67 21.28 8.95 -5.39
N HIS A 68 22.28 9.64 -5.94
CA HIS A 68 22.14 11.04 -6.30
C HIS A 68 20.92 11.28 -7.23
N ASN A 69 20.72 10.38 -8.18
CA ASN A 69 19.64 10.43 -9.16
C ASN A 69 18.46 9.51 -8.79
N ILE A 70 18.13 9.40 -7.50
CA ILE A 70 16.97 8.59 -7.07
C ILE A 70 15.69 9.03 -7.78
N ASN A 71 14.88 8.05 -8.22
CA ASN A 71 13.51 8.28 -8.65
C ASN A 71 12.58 8.17 -7.44
N VAL A 72 11.78 9.19 -7.18
CA VAL A 72 10.83 9.20 -6.05
C VAL A 72 9.41 9.35 -6.59
N ASN A 73 8.58 8.37 -6.27
CA ASN A 73 7.15 8.33 -6.56
C ASN A 73 6.40 8.53 -5.25
N CYS A 74 5.79 9.68 -5.06
CA CYS A 74 5.08 10.04 -3.84
C CYS A 74 3.57 10.13 -4.07
N PHE A 75 2.84 10.10 -2.95
CA PHE A 75 1.43 10.44 -2.89
C PHE A 75 1.15 11.86 -3.46
N TYR A 76 -0.10 12.12 -3.84
CA TYR A 76 -0.54 13.47 -4.23
C TYR A 76 -0.52 14.42 -2.99
N PRO A 77 -0.01 15.66 -3.08
CA PRO A 77 0.29 16.42 -4.30
C PRO A 77 1.76 16.36 -4.75
N LEU A 78 2.63 15.63 -4.06
CA LEU A 78 4.07 15.60 -4.38
C LEU A 78 4.35 14.90 -5.71
N ASN A 79 3.62 13.83 -6.01
CA ASN A 79 3.75 13.03 -7.22
C ASN A 79 5.19 12.52 -7.46
N GLU A 80 5.80 12.85 -8.59
CA GLU A 80 7.07 12.32 -9.02
C GLU A 80 8.15 13.40 -9.05
N PHE A 81 9.36 13.05 -8.63
CA PHE A 81 10.54 13.88 -8.78
C PHE A 81 11.81 13.04 -8.80
N VAL A 82 12.90 13.61 -9.25
CA VAL A 82 14.20 12.94 -9.43
C VAL A 82 15.28 13.70 -8.66
N GLY A 83 16.12 12.93 -7.99
CA GLY A 83 17.29 13.45 -7.30
C GLY A 83 17.10 13.63 -5.81
N VAL A 84 18.20 13.38 -5.10
CA VAL A 84 18.22 13.44 -3.62
C VAL A 84 17.98 14.85 -3.07
N ASP A 85 18.35 15.88 -3.84
CA ASP A 85 18.14 17.27 -3.42
C ASP A 85 16.65 17.64 -3.49
N ASP A 86 15.95 17.25 -4.55
CA ASP A 86 14.49 17.41 -4.64
C ASP A 86 13.78 16.64 -3.53
N PHE A 87 14.23 15.41 -3.23
CA PHE A 87 13.67 14.61 -2.14
C PHE A 87 13.85 15.29 -0.78
N LYS A 88 15.03 15.88 -0.55
CA LYS A 88 15.30 16.67 0.65
C LYS A 88 14.36 17.88 0.77
N GLU A 89 14.29 18.69 -0.29
CA GLU A 89 13.56 19.97 -0.25
C GLU A 89 12.03 19.78 -0.26
N LYS A 90 11.52 18.82 -1.03
CA LYS A 90 10.07 18.65 -1.23
C LYS A 90 9.41 17.73 -0.20
N PHE A 91 10.15 16.80 0.39
CA PHE A 91 9.61 15.80 1.31
C PHE A 91 10.18 15.93 2.74
N TRP A 92 11.49 15.74 2.92
CA TRP A 92 12.07 15.63 4.26
C TRP A 92 12.08 16.93 5.05
N LYS A 93 12.50 18.05 4.44
CA LYS A 93 12.49 19.35 5.13
C LYS A 93 11.10 19.82 5.53
N PRO A 94 10.06 19.76 4.66
CA PRO A 94 8.69 20.08 5.07
C PRO A 94 8.20 19.16 6.20
N LEU A 95 8.53 17.88 6.16
CA LEU A 95 8.12 16.92 7.19
C LEU A 95 8.77 17.25 8.54
N PHE A 96 10.10 17.47 8.60
CA PHE A 96 10.78 17.88 9.84
C PHE A 96 10.35 19.26 10.34
N ASN A 97 10.05 20.19 9.43
CA ASN A 97 9.50 21.47 9.83
C ASN A 97 8.14 21.32 10.50
N SER A 98 7.30 20.45 9.95
CA SER A 98 5.94 20.22 10.46
C SER A 98 5.91 19.42 11.76
N PHE A 99 6.87 18.51 11.92
CA PHE A 99 7.03 17.63 13.07
C PHE A 99 8.48 17.72 13.59
N PRO A 100 8.82 18.73 14.42
CA PRO A 100 10.20 18.91 14.91
C PRO A 100 10.73 17.77 15.78
N ASP A 101 9.83 16.98 16.37
CA ASP A 101 10.09 15.81 17.22
C ASP A 101 9.73 14.48 16.51
N LEU A 102 9.88 14.42 15.20
CA LEU A 102 9.48 13.28 14.38
C LEU A 102 10.15 11.98 14.84
N GLU A 103 9.33 10.95 15.05
CA GLU A 103 9.76 9.56 15.26
C GLU A 103 9.25 8.66 14.14
N ARG A 104 10.03 7.63 13.80
CA ARG A 104 9.61 6.54 12.92
C ARG A 104 9.36 5.28 13.73
N ARG A 105 8.16 4.73 13.64
CA ARG A 105 7.73 3.50 14.31
C ARG A 105 7.37 2.46 13.28
N GLU A 106 8.26 1.51 13.07
CA GLU A 106 8.05 0.42 12.12
C GLU A 106 7.00 -0.58 12.63
N GLN A 107 6.22 -1.14 11.73
CA GLN A 107 5.21 -2.18 12.01
C GLN A 107 5.48 -3.44 11.19
N ILE A 108 5.79 -3.29 9.90
CA ILE A 108 6.09 -4.39 8.98
C ILE A 108 7.27 -3.96 8.11
N VAL A 109 8.21 -4.88 7.91
CA VAL A 109 9.30 -4.72 6.93
C VAL A 109 9.49 -6.04 6.17
N ILE A 110 9.27 -6.01 4.88
CA ILE A 110 9.31 -7.15 3.96
C ILE A 110 10.38 -6.89 2.91
N SER A 111 11.14 -7.90 2.54
CA SER A 111 12.09 -7.80 1.42
C SER A 111 11.99 -8.98 0.47
N GLY A 112 12.51 -8.81 -0.72
CA GLY A 112 12.56 -9.86 -1.73
C GLY A 112 13.12 -9.39 -3.06
N ALA A 113 13.19 -10.33 -3.98
CA ALA A 113 13.51 -10.06 -5.36
C ALA A 113 12.25 -10.17 -6.22
N PHE A 114 12.00 -9.17 -7.05
CA PHE A 114 10.97 -9.20 -8.06
C PHE A 114 11.58 -8.87 -9.42
N ARG A 115 11.58 -9.83 -10.35
CA ARG A 115 12.28 -9.76 -11.64
C ARG A 115 13.79 -9.56 -11.40
N ASP A 116 14.35 -8.47 -11.91
CA ASP A 116 15.75 -8.05 -11.77
C ASP A 116 15.98 -7.02 -10.66
N LYS A 117 15.01 -6.86 -9.74
CA LYS A 117 15.01 -5.82 -8.71
C LYS A 117 15.01 -6.42 -7.31
N ILE A 118 15.88 -5.89 -6.45
CA ILE A 118 15.83 -6.11 -5.00
C ILE A 118 14.98 -5.00 -4.39
N GLN A 119 13.93 -5.37 -3.66
CA GLN A 119 13.01 -4.39 -3.08
C GLN A 119 12.77 -4.67 -1.60
N VAL A 120 12.56 -3.59 -0.84
CA VAL A 120 12.14 -3.62 0.56
C VAL A 120 10.91 -2.75 0.73
N GLY A 121 9.83 -3.34 1.21
CA GLY A 121 8.61 -2.64 1.55
C GLY A 121 8.42 -2.50 3.05
N SER A 122 7.86 -1.39 3.52
CA SER A 122 7.59 -1.18 4.93
C SER A 122 6.28 -0.46 5.19
N ILE A 123 5.66 -0.79 6.32
CA ILE A 123 4.62 -0.01 6.98
C ILE A 123 5.23 0.59 8.23
N SER A 124 5.08 1.90 8.40
CA SER A 124 5.49 2.61 9.59
C SER A 124 4.50 3.72 9.96
N SER A 125 4.55 4.16 11.21
CA SER A 125 3.95 5.41 11.64
C SER A 125 5.05 6.45 11.80
N LEU A 126 4.87 7.61 11.16
CA LEU A 126 5.66 8.81 11.42
C LEU A 126 4.89 9.62 12.46
N SER A 127 5.43 9.69 13.69
CA SER A 127 4.75 10.25 14.86
C SER A 127 5.46 11.49 15.34
N GLY A 128 4.71 12.51 15.74
CA GLY A 128 5.25 13.74 16.30
C GLY A 128 4.16 14.74 16.63
N VAL A 129 4.55 15.86 17.26
CA VAL A 129 3.63 16.96 17.52
C VAL A 129 3.53 17.84 16.28
N PHE A 130 2.36 17.94 15.69
CA PHE A 130 2.12 18.73 14.48
C PHE A 130 2.16 20.23 14.78
N LYS A 131 3.28 20.89 14.48
CA LYS A 131 3.60 22.27 14.86
C LYS A 131 3.47 23.29 13.74
N ASN A 132 3.77 22.92 12.50
CA ASN A 132 3.72 23.84 11.36
C ASN A 132 2.97 23.21 10.18
N THR A 133 2.43 24.06 9.31
CA THR A 133 1.64 23.66 8.15
C THR A 133 2.36 22.64 7.26
N LEU A 134 1.67 21.56 6.91
CA LEU A 134 2.12 20.55 5.96
C LEU A 134 1.15 20.50 4.78
N LEU A 135 1.61 20.75 3.56
CA LEU A 135 0.81 20.69 2.32
C LEU A 135 -0.52 21.49 2.38
N GLY A 136 -0.54 22.59 3.13
CA GLY A 136 -1.72 23.42 3.35
C GLY A 136 -2.58 23.03 4.57
N ILE A 137 -2.33 21.85 5.16
CA ILE A 137 -3.02 21.38 6.37
C ILE A 137 -2.49 22.14 7.57
N GLN A 138 -3.38 22.79 8.34
CA GLN A 138 -3.01 23.60 9.48
C GLN A 138 -2.66 22.74 10.70
N PRO A 139 -1.65 23.14 11.50
CA PRO A 139 -1.24 22.39 12.68
C PRO A 139 -2.29 22.49 13.80
N ASN A 140 -2.42 21.41 14.56
CA ASN A 140 -3.30 21.35 15.73
C ASN A 140 -2.54 21.39 17.08
N ASN A 141 -1.21 21.42 17.03
CA ASN A 141 -0.32 21.36 18.21
C ASN A 141 -0.51 20.11 19.08
N LYS A 142 -1.02 19.04 18.51
CA LYS A 142 -1.22 17.73 19.18
C LYS A 142 -0.32 16.69 18.54
N MET A 143 -0.14 15.57 19.25
CA MET A 143 0.49 14.40 18.69
C MET A 143 -0.35 13.86 17.54
N VAL A 144 0.32 13.55 16.43
CA VAL A 144 -0.26 12.95 15.22
C VAL A 144 0.57 11.73 14.82
N ASN A 145 -0.09 10.71 14.29
CA ASN A 145 0.54 9.53 13.72
C ASN A 145 0.19 9.47 12.23
N LEU A 146 1.18 9.66 11.36
CA LEU A 146 1.00 9.50 9.92
C LEU A 146 1.28 8.06 9.52
N LYS A 147 0.29 7.37 8.95
CA LYS A 147 0.52 6.07 8.31
C LYS A 147 1.37 6.28 7.08
N CYS A 148 2.53 5.64 7.03
CA CYS A 148 3.49 5.74 5.96
C CYS A 148 3.82 4.35 5.43
N CYS A 149 3.57 4.13 4.14
CA CYS A 149 3.92 2.90 3.44
C CYS A 149 4.94 3.22 2.36
N GLU A 150 6.01 2.45 2.32
CA GLU A 150 7.14 2.71 1.44
C GLU A 150 7.60 1.43 0.78
N ILE A 151 8.07 1.53 -0.46
CA ILE A 151 8.77 0.47 -1.17
C ILE A 151 10.02 1.08 -1.79
N HIS A 152 11.17 0.50 -1.50
CA HIS A 152 12.47 0.98 -1.91
C HIS A 152 13.18 -0.07 -2.75
N GLN A 153 13.67 0.29 -3.94
CA GLN A 153 14.54 -0.55 -4.75
C GLN A 153 15.99 -0.27 -4.40
N LEU A 154 16.74 -1.35 -4.09
CA LEU A 154 18.16 -1.28 -3.81
C LEU A 154 18.98 -1.71 -5.04
N LYS A 155 20.09 -1.00 -5.27
CA LYS A 155 21.15 -1.38 -6.20
C LYS A 155 22.49 -0.84 -5.68
N ASP A 156 23.52 -1.67 -5.69
CA ASP A 156 24.89 -1.30 -5.28
C ASP A 156 24.95 -0.61 -3.89
N GLY A 157 24.15 -1.11 -2.94
CA GLY A 157 24.08 -0.60 -1.57
C GLY A 157 23.36 0.74 -1.39
N LYS A 158 22.70 1.25 -2.45
CA LYS A 158 21.92 2.48 -2.43
C LYS A 158 20.47 2.23 -2.81
N ILE A 159 19.59 3.06 -2.30
CA ILE A 159 18.21 3.16 -2.76
C ILE A 159 18.21 4.01 -4.03
N ILE A 160 17.72 3.44 -5.13
CA ILE A 160 17.69 4.08 -6.46
C ILE A 160 16.28 4.48 -6.89
N GLU A 161 15.27 3.88 -6.29
CA GLU A 161 13.86 4.18 -6.56
C GLU A 161 13.06 4.02 -5.27
N SER A 162 12.11 4.90 -5.03
CA SER A 162 11.22 4.86 -3.88
C SER A 162 9.78 5.14 -4.29
N TYR A 163 8.85 4.41 -3.69
CA TYR A 163 7.41 4.65 -3.74
C TYR A 163 6.92 4.91 -2.33
N ILE A 164 6.22 6.03 -2.11
CA ILE A 164 5.83 6.48 -0.77
C ILE A 164 4.36 6.89 -0.77
N LEU A 165 3.56 6.26 0.08
CA LEU A 165 2.18 6.65 0.38
C LEU A 165 2.07 7.07 1.84
N ILE A 166 1.68 8.31 2.08
CA ILE A 166 1.25 8.82 3.39
C ILE A 166 -0.27 9.02 3.33
N ASP A 167 -0.98 8.51 4.34
CA ASP A 167 -2.43 8.68 4.46
C ASP A 167 -2.76 10.11 4.92
N LEU A 168 -2.86 11.05 3.97
CA LEU A 168 -3.20 12.45 4.27
C LEU A 168 -4.63 12.61 4.75
N ILE A 169 -5.56 11.72 4.37
CA ILE A 169 -6.93 11.75 4.92
C ILE A 169 -6.89 11.50 6.42
N ASP A 170 -6.01 10.60 6.88
CA ASP A 170 -5.81 10.38 8.32
C ASP A 170 -5.34 11.66 9.04
N LEU A 171 -4.39 12.40 8.46
CA LEU A 171 -3.95 13.70 9.00
C LEU A 171 -5.11 14.70 9.06
N LEU A 172 -5.92 14.78 8.02
CA LEU A 172 -7.09 15.67 7.98
C LEU A 172 -8.11 15.31 9.08
N ILE A 173 -8.34 14.02 9.33
CA ILE A 173 -9.20 13.55 10.41
C ILE A 173 -8.62 13.93 11.78
N GLN A 174 -7.33 13.66 12.01
CA GLN A 174 -6.65 13.97 13.28
C GLN A 174 -6.58 15.48 13.57
N THR A 175 -6.61 16.33 12.54
CA THR A 175 -6.66 17.80 12.69
C THR A 175 -8.08 18.36 12.74
N GLY A 176 -9.10 17.55 12.49
CA GLY A 176 -10.50 18.00 12.44
C GLY A 176 -10.86 18.77 11.16
N SER A 177 -10.05 18.64 10.10
CA SER A 177 -10.21 19.36 8.83
C SER A 177 -10.73 18.48 7.70
N ASN A 178 -11.15 17.24 7.99
CA ASN A 178 -11.54 16.28 6.96
C ASN A 178 -12.82 16.71 6.20
N PRO A 179 -12.76 16.92 4.88
CA PRO A 179 -13.92 17.34 4.08
C PRO A 179 -14.70 16.15 3.49
N ILE A 180 -14.24 14.92 3.67
CA ILE A 180 -14.91 13.72 3.14
C ILE A 180 -15.92 13.16 4.15
N ASN A 181 -16.86 12.36 3.66
CA ASN A 181 -17.83 11.70 4.52
C ASN A 181 -17.14 10.77 5.54
N PRO A 182 -17.74 10.56 6.74
CA PRO A 182 -17.23 9.60 7.70
C PRO A 182 -17.06 8.21 7.09
N SER A 183 -15.99 7.52 7.49
CA SER A 183 -15.73 6.15 7.06
C SER A 183 -16.85 5.20 7.44
N ARG A 184 -17.05 4.19 6.62
CA ARG A 184 -17.96 3.06 6.95
C ARG A 184 -17.30 2.10 7.93
N GLY A 185 -15.99 1.90 7.83
CA GLY A 185 -15.19 1.12 8.76
C GLY A 185 -14.63 1.95 9.92
N SER A 186 -13.87 1.31 10.79
CA SER A 186 -13.23 2.00 11.92
C SER A 186 -12.05 2.82 11.45
N GLU A 187 -12.00 4.09 11.87
CA GLU A 187 -10.89 4.99 11.53
C GLU A 187 -9.63 4.74 12.35
N GLY A 188 -8.51 5.06 11.75
CA GLY A 188 -7.24 5.31 12.45
C GLY A 188 -6.45 4.09 12.92
N ASN A 189 -7.04 2.92 13.02
CA ASN A 189 -6.42 1.79 13.72
C ASN A 189 -5.77 0.78 12.78
N TRP A 190 -4.51 1.02 12.41
CA TRP A 190 -3.65 -0.01 11.84
C TRP A 190 -2.85 -0.65 12.98
N LEU A 191 -3.17 -1.90 13.28
CA LEU A 191 -2.52 -2.66 14.35
C LEU A 191 -1.27 -3.38 13.80
N ASN A 192 -0.37 -3.74 14.72
CA ASN A 192 0.74 -4.62 14.40
C ASN A 192 0.20 -6.02 14.06
N PRO A 193 0.95 -6.81 13.26
CA PRO A 193 0.56 -8.17 12.92
C PRO A 193 0.27 -9.02 14.16
N ILE A 194 -0.82 -9.79 14.11
CA ILE A 194 -1.21 -10.66 15.22
C ILE A 194 -0.23 -11.83 15.37
N ASN A 195 0.16 -12.14 16.60
CA ASN A 195 0.94 -13.30 16.99
C ASN A 195 2.32 -13.44 16.29
N THR A 196 2.85 -12.36 15.71
CA THR A 196 4.16 -12.40 15.05
C THR A 196 4.84 -11.04 15.08
N ASP A 197 6.17 -11.04 14.97
CA ASP A 197 6.96 -9.84 14.74
C ASP A 197 7.00 -9.55 13.23
N GLY A 198 6.47 -8.41 12.82
CA GLY A 198 6.47 -7.95 11.43
C GLY A 198 7.80 -7.33 10.98
N ILE A 199 8.79 -7.19 11.87
CA ILE A 199 9.99 -6.37 11.62
C ILE A 199 11.26 -7.21 11.61
N ASN A 200 11.50 -8.00 12.68
CA ASN A 200 12.77 -8.70 12.93
C ASN A 200 12.73 -10.19 12.56
N PHE A 201 11.66 -10.65 11.93
CA PHE A 201 11.57 -12.05 11.52
C PHE A 201 12.61 -12.40 10.46
N PHE A 202 13.10 -13.64 10.54
CA PHE A 202 14.04 -14.21 9.59
C PHE A 202 13.49 -15.56 9.12
N GLU A 203 13.06 -15.62 7.87
CA GLU A 203 12.54 -16.85 7.28
C GLU A 203 13.64 -17.57 6.49
N LYS A 204 13.92 -18.80 6.89
CA LYS A 204 14.89 -19.66 6.20
C LYS A 204 14.27 -20.49 5.09
N ASP A 205 12.99 -20.82 5.24
CA ASP A 205 12.26 -21.61 4.26
C ASP A 205 11.61 -20.70 3.19
N MET A 206 12.29 -20.57 2.08
CA MET A 206 11.81 -19.74 0.96
C MET A 206 10.51 -20.26 0.34
N GLU A 207 10.13 -21.52 0.56
CA GLU A 207 8.84 -22.05 0.10
C GLU A 207 7.66 -21.44 0.88
N ILE A 208 7.84 -21.07 2.16
CA ILE A 208 6.84 -20.33 2.94
C ILE A 208 6.62 -18.94 2.31
N SER A 209 7.71 -18.23 2.01
CA SER A 209 7.68 -16.92 1.37
C SER A 209 6.96 -16.97 0.01
N LYS A 210 7.29 -17.95 -0.80
CA LYS A 210 6.66 -18.18 -2.11
C LYS A 210 5.17 -18.51 -1.97
N ALA A 211 4.81 -19.41 -1.06
CA ALA A 211 3.41 -19.79 -0.83
C ALA A 211 2.55 -18.61 -0.37
N SER A 212 3.08 -17.75 0.49
CA SER A 212 2.40 -16.53 0.94
C SER A 212 2.12 -15.58 -0.23
N LEU A 213 3.11 -15.33 -1.07
CA LEU A 213 2.94 -14.49 -2.26
C LEU A 213 1.94 -15.10 -3.26
N GLU A 214 2.10 -16.39 -3.59
CA GLU A 214 1.20 -17.09 -4.53
C GLU A 214 -0.25 -17.04 -4.08
N GLN A 215 -0.51 -17.23 -2.79
CA GLN A 215 -1.86 -17.17 -2.24
C GLN A 215 -2.48 -15.78 -2.41
N SER A 216 -1.73 -14.70 -2.13
CA SER A 216 -2.20 -13.34 -2.34
C SER A 216 -2.49 -13.05 -3.81
N LEU A 217 -1.61 -13.46 -4.72
CA LEU A 217 -1.80 -13.28 -6.15
C LEU A 217 -3.02 -14.06 -6.68
N ILE A 218 -3.25 -15.29 -6.21
CA ILE A 218 -4.43 -16.09 -6.59
C ILE A 218 -5.72 -15.42 -6.06
N MET A 219 -5.71 -14.95 -4.82
CA MET A 219 -6.82 -14.19 -4.24
C MET A 219 -7.13 -12.95 -5.08
N GLN A 220 -6.13 -12.13 -5.39
CA GLN A 220 -6.30 -10.93 -6.21
C GLN A 220 -6.84 -11.26 -7.61
N ARG A 221 -6.37 -12.33 -8.25
CA ARG A 221 -6.89 -12.77 -9.56
C ARG A 221 -8.37 -13.13 -9.47
N SER A 222 -8.81 -13.71 -8.37
CA SER A 222 -10.24 -14.03 -8.19
C SER A 222 -11.11 -12.77 -8.25
N LEU A 223 -10.58 -11.58 -7.86
CA LEU A 223 -11.30 -10.31 -7.91
C LEU A 223 -11.66 -9.84 -9.32
N ASN A 224 -11.08 -10.46 -10.38
CA ASN A 224 -11.48 -10.19 -11.76
C ASN A 224 -12.87 -10.77 -12.10
N ILE A 225 -13.40 -11.67 -11.30
CA ILE A 225 -14.79 -12.11 -11.40
C ILE A 225 -15.65 -10.93 -10.98
N LYS A 226 -16.58 -10.53 -11.84
CA LYS A 226 -17.42 -9.32 -11.70
C LYS A 226 -18.87 -9.67 -11.42
N PRO A 227 -19.23 -10.06 -10.19
CA PRO A 227 -20.60 -10.42 -9.85
C PRO A 227 -21.58 -9.26 -10.05
N GLU A 228 -21.12 -8.02 -10.00
CA GLU A 228 -21.92 -6.81 -10.18
C GLU A 228 -22.51 -6.64 -11.59
N LEU A 229 -22.09 -7.41 -12.57
CA LEU A 229 -22.64 -7.34 -13.93
C LEU A 229 -23.99 -8.07 -14.07
N GLU A 230 -24.35 -8.91 -13.11
CA GLU A 230 -25.52 -9.81 -13.19
C GLU A 230 -26.47 -9.66 -12.00
N VAL A 231 -26.44 -8.51 -11.31
CA VAL A 231 -27.23 -8.32 -10.08
C VAL A 231 -28.44 -7.43 -10.28
N SER A 232 -29.50 -7.70 -9.51
CA SER A 232 -30.73 -6.95 -9.51
C SER A 232 -30.86 -5.93 -8.35
N SER A 233 -30.04 -6.07 -7.30
CA SER A 233 -30.09 -5.21 -6.11
C SER A 233 -28.78 -5.23 -5.33
N ASP A 234 -28.61 -4.24 -4.40
CA ASP A 234 -27.47 -4.19 -3.49
C ASP A 234 -27.40 -5.42 -2.56
N LYS A 235 -28.57 -5.94 -2.16
CA LYS A 235 -28.63 -7.16 -1.36
C LYS A 235 -28.12 -8.38 -2.13
N ASP A 236 -28.52 -8.53 -3.38
CA ASP A 236 -28.03 -9.60 -4.27
C ASP A 236 -26.51 -9.44 -4.50
N LEU A 237 -26.03 -8.22 -4.75
CA LEU A 237 -24.60 -7.96 -4.91
C LEU A 237 -23.82 -8.33 -3.66
N LYS A 238 -24.29 -7.92 -2.47
CA LYS A 238 -23.66 -8.25 -1.19
C LYS A 238 -23.54 -9.77 -1.00
N GLU A 239 -24.63 -10.50 -1.23
CA GLU A 239 -24.65 -11.96 -1.10
C GLU A 239 -23.66 -12.63 -2.04
N ARG A 240 -23.59 -12.20 -3.30
CA ARG A 240 -22.62 -12.69 -4.29
C ARG A 240 -21.18 -12.36 -3.92
N LEU A 241 -20.91 -11.19 -3.32
CA LEU A 241 -19.57 -10.81 -2.87
C LEU A 241 -19.10 -11.63 -1.66
N ILE A 242 -19.99 -11.94 -0.72
CA ILE A 242 -19.70 -12.82 0.43
C ILE A 242 -19.40 -14.25 -0.07
N ASN A 243 -20.14 -14.72 -1.08
CA ASN A 243 -19.93 -16.05 -1.70
C ASN A 243 -18.91 -16.08 -2.85
N HIS A 244 -18.25 -14.95 -3.10
CA HIS A 244 -17.23 -14.84 -4.14
C HIS A 244 -16.04 -15.77 -3.87
N PRO A 245 -15.35 -16.33 -4.91
CA PRO A 245 -14.22 -17.24 -4.73
C PRO A 245 -13.09 -16.72 -3.85
N GLN A 246 -12.94 -15.40 -3.68
CA GLN A 246 -11.98 -14.81 -2.75
C GLN A 246 -12.11 -15.35 -1.32
N LYS A 247 -13.32 -15.76 -0.89
CA LYS A 247 -13.58 -16.24 0.47
C LYS A 247 -12.71 -17.43 0.87
N ASP A 248 -12.29 -18.24 -0.09
CA ASP A 248 -11.48 -19.42 0.17
C ASP A 248 -10.06 -19.08 0.62
N TYR A 249 -9.61 -17.86 0.37
CA TYR A 249 -8.26 -17.37 0.70
C TYR A 249 -8.21 -16.56 2.00
N TRP A 250 -9.34 -16.03 2.46
CA TRP A 250 -9.43 -15.26 3.69
C TRP A 250 -9.59 -16.15 4.91
N HIS A 251 -8.87 -15.82 5.98
CA HIS A 251 -9.09 -16.42 7.27
C HIS A 251 -10.44 -15.99 7.85
N GLU A 252 -11.14 -16.84 8.62
CA GLU A 252 -12.44 -16.51 9.22
C GLU A 252 -12.43 -15.26 10.10
N LYS A 253 -11.30 -15.03 10.80
CA LYS A 253 -11.05 -13.87 11.66
C LYS A 253 -10.22 -12.78 10.96
N MET A 254 -10.35 -12.65 9.64
CA MET A 254 -9.59 -11.66 8.89
C MET A 254 -9.86 -10.22 9.32
N ILE A 255 -8.84 -9.37 9.17
CA ILE A 255 -8.97 -7.91 9.26
C ILE A 255 -8.42 -7.31 7.98
N TRP A 256 -9.19 -6.40 7.41
CA TRP A 256 -8.77 -5.54 6.31
C TRP A 256 -8.56 -4.12 6.84
N TYR A 257 -7.33 -3.67 6.86
CA TYR A 257 -6.94 -2.32 7.27
C TYR A 257 -6.96 -1.40 6.06
N GLY A 258 -8.10 -0.77 5.80
CA GLY A 258 -8.26 0.21 4.74
C GLY A 258 -7.65 1.57 5.09
N PRO A 259 -7.44 2.44 4.08
CA PRO A 259 -7.03 3.81 4.31
C PRO A 259 -8.13 4.59 5.02
N SER A 260 -7.75 5.70 5.63
CA SER A 260 -8.72 6.61 6.24
C SER A 260 -9.69 7.17 5.19
N GLY A 261 -10.95 7.36 5.57
CA GLY A 261 -12.06 7.62 4.66
C GLY A 261 -12.82 6.36 4.25
N ILE A 262 -12.16 5.20 4.15
CA ILE A 262 -12.81 3.88 3.99
C ILE A 262 -12.88 3.18 5.35
N GLY A 263 -11.77 3.15 6.07
CA GLY A 263 -11.65 2.59 7.40
C GLY A 263 -11.39 1.08 7.44
N THR A 264 -11.11 0.59 8.63
CA THR A 264 -10.79 -0.81 8.91
C THR A 264 -12.05 -1.64 9.04
N ALA A 265 -12.03 -2.86 8.50
CA ALA A 265 -13.13 -3.81 8.54
C ALA A 265 -12.71 -5.15 9.16
N ARG A 266 -13.59 -5.74 9.94
CA ARG A 266 -13.45 -7.08 10.52
C ARG A 266 -14.33 -8.05 9.74
N SER A 267 -13.82 -9.28 9.48
CA SER A 267 -14.46 -10.35 8.72
C SER A 267 -14.68 -10.03 7.23
N LEU A 268 -14.91 -11.06 6.43
CA LEU A 268 -15.23 -10.90 5.01
C LEU A 268 -16.52 -10.08 4.80
N GLU A 269 -17.52 -10.28 5.65
CA GLU A 269 -18.76 -9.52 5.57
C GLU A 269 -18.53 -8.02 5.81
N GLY A 270 -17.79 -7.65 6.86
CA GLY A 270 -17.44 -6.26 7.13
C GLY A 270 -16.60 -5.64 6.01
N PHE A 271 -15.68 -6.40 5.42
CA PHE A 271 -14.90 -5.97 4.25
C PHE A 271 -15.79 -5.73 3.03
N VAL A 272 -16.77 -6.60 2.79
CA VAL A 272 -17.75 -6.43 1.70
C VAL A 272 -18.58 -5.17 1.95
N ASP A 273 -19.13 -4.97 3.15
CA ASP A 273 -20.00 -3.84 3.46
C ASP A 273 -19.27 -2.49 3.42
N ASN A 274 -18.08 -2.43 3.99
CA ASN A 274 -17.37 -1.16 4.17
C ASN A 274 -16.55 -0.76 2.91
N HIS A 275 -16.07 -1.74 2.14
CA HIS A 275 -15.20 -1.47 1.00
C HIS A 275 -15.74 -2.03 -0.32
N GLN A 276 -15.92 -3.36 -0.46
CA GLN A 276 -16.13 -3.95 -1.78
C GLN A 276 -17.43 -3.52 -2.44
N LEU A 277 -18.54 -3.48 -1.68
CA LEU A 277 -19.85 -3.08 -2.21
C LEU A 277 -19.84 -1.63 -2.72
N PRO A 278 -19.47 -0.61 -1.92
CA PRO A 278 -19.39 0.77 -2.43
C PRO A 278 -18.37 0.94 -3.54
N PHE A 279 -17.20 0.28 -3.43
CA PHE A 279 -16.15 0.34 -4.45
C PHE A 279 -16.62 -0.20 -5.81
N ARG A 280 -17.26 -1.37 -5.83
CA ARG A 280 -17.74 -1.98 -7.07
C ARG A 280 -18.92 -1.25 -7.68
N LYS A 281 -19.72 -0.57 -6.89
CA LYS A 281 -20.80 0.30 -7.36
C LYS A 281 -20.27 1.56 -8.02
N THR A 282 -19.23 2.14 -7.47
CA THR A 282 -18.65 3.40 -7.98
C THR A 282 -17.70 3.18 -9.13
N PHE A 283 -16.75 2.26 -9.00
CA PHE A 283 -15.69 2.08 -9.99
C PHE A 283 -16.06 0.99 -10.98
N LYS A 284 -16.44 1.42 -12.20
CA LYS A 284 -16.82 0.53 -13.31
C LYS A 284 -15.61 0.18 -14.19
N GLU A 285 -15.76 -0.82 -15.04
CA GLU A 285 -14.75 -1.23 -16.02
C GLU A 285 -13.33 -1.38 -15.43
N ARG A 286 -13.25 -1.86 -14.19
CA ARG A 286 -11.97 -2.03 -13.51
C ARG A 286 -11.05 -2.97 -14.28
N ASN A 287 -9.81 -2.51 -14.46
CA ASN A 287 -8.74 -3.29 -15.03
C ASN A 287 -7.56 -3.31 -14.05
N TYR A 288 -7.39 -4.42 -13.36
CA TYR A 288 -6.36 -4.58 -12.32
C TYR A 288 -4.97 -4.92 -12.90
N TRP A 289 -4.93 -5.49 -14.12
CA TRP A 289 -3.71 -6.11 -14.65
C TRP A 289 -3.12 -5.38 -15.84
N LYS A 290 -3.83 -4.43 -16.42
CA LYS A 290 -3.37 -3.73 -17.61
C LYS A 290 -2.07 -2.96 -17.38
N LEU A 291 -1.89 -2.44 -16.17
CA LEU A 291 -0.75 -1.61 -15.81
C LEU A 291 0.33 -2.40 -15.04
N GLY A 292 -0.03 -3.58 -14.51
CA GLY A 292 0.87 -4.51 -13.82
C GLY A 292 1.31 -4.04 -12.43
N HIS A 293 1.90 -4.96 -11.68
CA HIS A 293 2.60 -4.64 -10.45
C HIS A 293 4.06 -4.25 -10.76
N TYR A 294 4.58 -3.27 -10.01
CA TYR A 294 6.00 -2.96 -9.99
C TYR A 294 6.73 -3.67 -8.84
N CYS A 295 5.99 -4.28 -7.91
CA CYS A 295 6.49 -4.99 -6.76
C CYS A 295 5.58 -6.19 -6.43
N GLU A 296 6.19 -7.38 -6.28
CA GLU A 296 5.56 -8.61 -5.80
C GLU A 296 6.58 -9.35 -4.93
N LEU A 297 6.41 -9.33 -3.61
CA LEU A 297 7.33 -9.92 -2.65
C LEU A 297 6.64 -10.93 -1.75
N GLY A 298 7.35 -12.01 -1.43
CA GLY A 298 7.02 -12.92 -0.34
C GLY A 298 8.20 -13.00 0.64
N ASP A 299 7.92 -12.91 1.94
CA ASP A 299 8.93 -12.94 3.00
C ASP A 299 8.33 -13.60 4.26
N GLY A 300 8.59 -14.88 4.43
CA GLY A 300 7.95 -15.70 5.46
C GLY A 300 6.43 -15.72 5.30
N LYS A 301 5.74 -15.45 6.40
CA LYS A 301 4.28 -15.35 6.44
C LYS A 301 3.74 -14.02 5.88
N PHE A 302 4.57 -13.19 5.28
CA PHE A 302 4.16 -11.93 4.71
C PHE A 302 4.27 -11.93 3.19
N SER A 303 3.42 -11.14 2.56
CA SER A 303 3.55 -10.81 1.14
C SER A 303 3.17 -9.36 0.88
N LEU A 304 3.67 -8.83 -0.22
CA LEU A 304 3.45 -7.46 -0.66
C LEU A 304 3.24 -7.46 -2.16
N THR A 305 2.18 -6.79 -2.59
CA THR A 305 1.99 -6.44 -4.00
C THR A 305 1.73 -4.95 -4.14
N ALA A 306 2.21 -4.34 -5.21
CA ALA A 306 1.98 -2.92 -5.40
C ALA A 306 1.94 -2.52 -6.87
N GLY A 307 1.06 -1.57 -7.19
CA GLY A 307 0.94 -0.95 -8.50
C GLY A 307 0.87 0.57 -8.38
N TRP A 308 1.71 1.25 -9.15
CA TRP A 308 1.67 2.69 -9.28
C TRP A 308 0.94 3.05 -10.55
N ASN A 309 -0.37 3.14 -10.38
CA ASN A 309 -1.51 2.86 -11.22
C ASN A 309 -1.85 1.36 -11.22
N SER A 310 -2.13 0.82 -10.04
CA SER A 310 -2.52 -0.57 -9.82
C SER A 310 -3.84 -0.90 -10.53
N ILE A 311 -4.79 0.03 -10.50
CA ILE A 311 -6.13 -0.13 -11.05
C ILE A 311 -6.42 1.05 -11.98
N GLN A 312 -6.97 0.77 -13.15
CA GLN A 312 -7.64 1.73 -14.01
C GLN A 312 -9.14 1.44 -14.00
N ALA A 313 -9.96 2.47 -13.84
CA ALA A 313 -11.42 2.33 -13.77
C ALA A 313 -12.14 3.56 -14.32
N ILE A 314 -13.45 3.42 -14.50
CA ILE A 314 -14.37 4.55 -14.67
C ILE A 314 -14.97 4.87 -13.30
N TYR A 315 -14.76 6.05 -12.77
CA TYR A 315 -15.50 6.57 -11.62
C TYR A 315 -16.90 6.94 -12.08
N GLY A 316 -17.88 6.17 -11.63
CA GLY A 316 -19.28 6.32 -12.06
C GLY A 316 -20.03 7.43 -11.30
N THR A 317 -21.35 7.41 -11.44
CA THR A 317 -22.26 8.42 -10.86
C THR A 317 -22.66 8.15 -9.41
N GLU A 318 -22.27 6.99 -8.86
CA GLU A 318 -22.52 6.64 -7.47
C GLU A 318 -21.66 7.48 -6.51
N ASP A 319 -22.22 7.79 -5.35
CA ASP A 319 -21.47 8.50 -4.31
C ASP A 319 -20.37 7.60 -3.69
N TRP A 320 -19.16 8.14 -3.65
CA TRP A 320 -18.06 7.52 -2.92
C TRP A 320 -17.33 8.59 -2.11
N LEU A 321 -17.25 8.42 -0.81
CA LEU A 321 -16.66 9.36 0.13
C LEU A 321 -17.29 10.78 0.13
N GLY A 322 -18.53 10.92 -0.33
CA GLY A 322 -19.22 12.21 -0.46
C GLY A 322 -19.14 12.87 -1.84
N TYR A 323 -18.50 12.19 -2.79
CA TYR A 323 -18.29 12.73 -4.13
C TYR A 323 -18.83 11.82 -5.23
N LYS A 324 -19.32 12.46 -6.30
CA LYS A 324 -19.82 11.81 -7.53
C LYS A 324 -19.00 12.28 -8.72
N SER A 325 -19.05 11.52 -9.80
CA SER A 325 -18.39 11.88 -11.05
C SER A 325 -19.32 11.64 -12.24
N GLU A 326 -18.94 12.16 -13.40
CA GLU A 326 -19.64 11.96 -14.67
C GLU A 326 -18.93 10.93 -15.54
N ASN A 327 -18.64 9.74 -14.99
CA ASN A 327 -17.96 8.63 -15.67
C ASN A 327 -16.52 8.96 -16.13
N GLN A 328 -15.74 9.58 -15.28
CA GLN A 328 -14.35 9.92 -15.59
C GLN A 328 -13.42 8.73 -15.40
N LYS A 329 -12.44 8.60 -16.30
CA LYS A 329 -11.35 7.62 -16.13
C LYS A 329 -10.46 8.05 -14.97
N VAL A 330 -10.18 7.06 -14.10
CA VAL A 330 -9.28 7.26 -12.96
C VAL A 330 -8.28 6.10 -12.87
N THR A 331 -7.15 6.40 -12.25
CA THR A 331 -6.13 5.41 -11.87
C THR A 331 -5.90 5.46 -10.38
N MET A 332 -5.44 4.34 -9.81
CA MET A 332 -5.24 4.20 -8.36
C MET A 332 -3.81 3.75 -8.06
N ARG A 333 -3.16 4.46 -7.14
CA ARG A 333 -1.88 4.08 -6.53
C ARG A 333 -2.20 3.27 -5.28
N VAL A 334 -1.75 2.02 -5.25
CA VAL A 334 -2.11 1.07 -4.18
C VAL A 334 -0.91 0.22 -3.82
N MET A 335 -0.75 -0.05 -2.54
CA MET A 335 0.11 -1.10 -2.00
C MET A 335 -0.76 -2.04 -1.17
N ASP A 336 -0.47 -3.33 -1.22
CA ASP A 336 -1.19 -4.37 -0.49
C ASP A 336 -0.19 -5.19 0.33
N PHE A 337 -0.17 -5.01 1.63
CA PHE A 337 0.62 -5.82 2.56
C PHE A 337 -0.28 -6.88 3.18
N TYR A 338 0.16 -8.12 3.16
CA TYR A 338 -0.58 -9.25 3.69
C TYR A 338 0.20 -9.98 4.78
N HIS A 339 -0.50 -10.43 5.79
CA HIS A 339 -0.02 -11.42 6.77
C HIS A 339 -0.87 -12.68 6.66
N HIS A 340 -0.19 -13.82 6.58
CA HIS A 340 -0.78 -15.15 6.43
C HIS A 340 -0.69 -15.92 7.74
N ASP A 341 -1.80 -16.50 8.17
CA ASP A 341 -1.84 -17.39 9.32
C ASP A 341 -2.72 -18.61 8.98
N GLU A 342 -2.33 -19.79 9.48
CA GLU A 342 -3.01 -21.05 9.19
C GLU A 342 -3.27 -21.29 7.68
N GLY A 343 -2.35 -20.84 6.82
CA GLY A 343 -2.45 -21.00 5.38
C GLY A 343 -3.52 -20.11 4.72
N LYS A 344 -3.94 -19.01 5.36
CA LYS A 344 -4.92 -18.05 4.84
C LYS A 344 -4.48 -16.61 5.13
N ILE A 345 -5.01 -15.68 4.34
CA ILE A 345 -4.79 -14.24 4.56
C ILE A 345 -5.53 -13.84 5.84
N ARG A 346 -4.76 -13.52 6.87
CA ARG A 346 -5.27 -13.16 8.20
C ARG A 346 -5.47 -11.66 8.35
N GLU A 347 -4.56 -10.89 7.77
CA GLU A 347 -4.54 -9.44 7.83
C GLU A 347 -4.07 -8.86 6.50
N ASN A 348 -4.65 -7.73 6.11
CA ASN A 348 -4.26 -7.02 4.88
C ASN A 348 -4.31 -5.51 5.13
N TRP A 349 -3.18 -4.83 4.97
CA TRP A 349 -3.06 -3.36 5.04
C TRP A 349 -2.98 -2.79 3.65
N VAL A 350 -3.90 -1.88 3.33
CA VAL A 350 -4.09 -1.37 1.96
C VAL A 350 -4.07 0.16 1.92
N PRO A 351 -2.89 0.80 1.85
CA PRO A 351 -2.81 2.21 1.54
C PRO A 351 -3.26 2.47 0.10
N ILE A 352 -4.10 3.49 -0.07
CA ILE A 352 -4.60 3.98 -1.36
C ILE A 352 -4.45 5.50 -1.36
N ASP A 353 -3.92 6.07 -2.44
CA ASP A 353 -3.85 7.52 -2.63
C ASP A 353 -5.24 8.10 -2.97
N ILE A 354 -6.10 8.23 -1.95
CA ILE A 354 -7.50 8.68 -2.12
C ILE A 354 -7.54 10.11 -2.68
N ILE A 355 -6.70 11.01 -2.18
CA ILE A 355 -6.67 12.40 -2.66
C ILE A 355 -6.32 12.46 -4.14
N HIS A 356 -5.41 11.61 -4.61
CA HIS A 356 -5.10 11.48 -6.04
C HIS A 356 -6.31 11.02 -6.87
N ILE A 357 -7.11 10.06 -6.35
CA ILE A 357 -8.33 9.62 -7.05
C ILE A 357 -9.33 10.78 -7.15
N LEU A 358 -9.59 11.48 -6.05
CA LEU A 358 -10.53 12.60 -6.00
C LEU A 358 -10.07 13.74 -6.89
N LYS A 359 -8.77 14.03 -6.94
CA LYS A 359 -8.23 15.08 -7.84
C LYS A 359 -8.51 14.79 -9.31
N GLN A 360 -8.48 13.54 -9.75
CA GLN A 360 -8.75 13.14 -11.13
C GLN A 360 -10.21 13.39 -11.54
N ILE A 361 -11.13 13.45 -10.60
CA ILE A 361 -12.54 13.81 -10.85
C ILE A 361 -12.83 15.30 -10.58
N GLY A 362 -11.79 16.14 -10.46
CA GLY A 362 -11.91 17.58 -10.27
C GLY A 362 -12.08 18.03 -8.82
N VAL A 363 -12.03 17.11 -7.83
CA VAL A 363 -12.15 17.45 -6.40
C VAL A 363 -10.75 17.67 -5.81
N ASP A 364 -10.45 18.93 -5.47
CA ASP A 364 -9.20 19.28 -4.78
C ASP A 364 -9.42 19.38 -3.28
N VAL A 365 -9.18 18.25 -2.59
CA VAL A 365 -9.35 18.14 -1.14
C VAL A 365 -8.46 19.13 -0.40
N LEU A 366 -7.20 19.30 -0.83
CA LEU A 366 -6.23 20.17 -0.15
C LEU A 366 -6.52 21.67 -0.38
N GLU A 367 -7.08 22.05 -1.52
CA GLU A 367 -7.54 23.42 -1.74
C GLU A 367 -8.82 23.72 -0.95
N SER A 368 -9.72 22.76 -0.78
CA SER A 368 -10.98 22.96 -0.07
C SER A 368 -10.82 23.31 1.41
N ILE A 369 -9.71 22.91 2.01
CA ILE A 369 -9.42 23.16 3.44
C ILE A 369 -8.66 24.47 3.70
N LYS A 370 -8.28 25.21 2.67
CA LYS A 370 -7.57 26.50 2.80
C LYS A 370 -8.52 27.69 3.06
N LYS A 371 -9.83 27.44 3.10
CA LYS A 371 -10.86 28.47 3.23
C LYS A 371 -11.13 28.89 4.66
#